data_5186287233dfa1582080a520ffb462c6
#
_entry.id   5186287233dfa1582080a520ffb462c6
#
_cell.length_a   1.000
_cell.length_b   1.000
_cell.length_c   1.000
_cell.angle_alpha   90.00
_cell.angle_beta   90.00
_cell.angle_gamma   90.00
#
_symmetry.space_group_name_H-M   'P 1'
#
loop_
_entity.id
_entity.type
_entity.pdbx_description
1 polymer ?
#
loop_
_entity_poly.entity_id
_entity_poly.type
_entity_poly.pdbx_seq_one_letter_code
_entity_poly.pdbx_strand_id
1 'polypeptide(L)' 'MQVLYEAVAEGQSAQLKRAAHNLKGSSNNLGAPTMAALSAELETIGKHGTVEGAPELVTRLEQEYQRVCQALATEIADAK' A
#
# COMPACT_ATOMS: atom_id res chain seq x y z
N MET A 1 2.02 -2.47 6.39
CA MET A 1 3.05 -2.71 5.33
C MET A 1 3.77 -4.03 5.47
N GLN A 2 3.92 -4.53 6.69
CA GLN A 2 4.66 -5.78 6.91
C GLN A 2 4.06 -6.95 6.14
N VAL A 3 2.73 -7.06 6.08
CA VAL A 3 2.05 -8.14 5.34
C VAL A 3 2.42 -8.11 3.86
N LEU A 4 2.53 -6.91 3.27
CA LEU A 4 2.93 -6.77 1.87
C LEU A 4 4.36 -7.22 1.64
N TYR A 5 5.29 -6.83 2.52
CA TYR A 5 6.68 -7.26 2.43
C TYR A 5 6.80 -8.77 2.55
N GLU A 6 6.07 -9.36 3.50
CA GLU A 6 6.09 -10.81 3.71
C GLU A 6 5.55 -11.54 2.48
N ALA A 7 4.42 -11.07 1.93
CA ALA A 7 3.83 -11.69 0.75
C ALA A 7 4.79 -11.67 -0.44
N VAL A 8 5.48 -10.55 -0.63
CA VAL A 8 6.45 -10.41 -1.73
C VAL A 8 7.66 -11.31 -1.50
N ALA A 9 8.20 -11.31 -0.27
CA ALA A 9 9.38 -12.10 0.07
C ALA A 9 9.13 -13.60 -0.08
N GLU A 10 7.92 -14.05 0.22
CA GLU A 10 7.55 -15.46 0.15
C GLU A 10 6.94 -15.86 -1.20
N GLY A 11 6.77 -14.91 -2.11
CA GLY A 11 6.17 -15.18 -3.42
C GLY A 11 4.69 -15.54 -3.35
N GLN A 12 3.98 -15.05 -2.34
CA GLN A 12 2.56 -15.38 -2.09
C GLN A 12 1.66 -14.39 -2.82
N SER A 13 1.38 -14.66 -4.09
CA SER A 13 0.59 -13.76 -4.94
C SER A 13 -0.85 -13.58 -4.43
N ALA A 14 -1.47 -14.63 -3.93
CA ALA A 14 -2.83 -14.55 -3.40
C ALA A 14 -2.89 -13.67 -2.15
N GLN A 15 -1.91 -13.77 -1.28
CA GLN A 15 -1.80 -12.96 -0.08
C GLN A 15 -1.53 -11.50 -0.45
N LEU A 16 -0.67 -11.28 -1.44
CA LEU A 16 -0.38 -9.93 -1.96
C LEU A 16 -1.65 -9.27 -2.48
N LYS A 17 -2.41 -9.99 -3.28
CA LYS A 17 -3.68 -9.50 -3.83
C LYS A 17 -4.64 -9.07 -2.73
N ARG A 18 -4.81 -9.92 -1.72
CA ARG A 18 -5.73 -9.67 -0.62
C ARG A 18 -5.31 -8.46 0.21
N ALA A 19 -4.04 -8.40 0.57
CA ALA A 19 -3.51 -7.30 1.36
C ALA A 19 -3.61 -5.98 0.61
N ALA A 20 -3.29 -5.99 -0.68
CA ALA A 20 -3.37 -4.80 -1.51
C ALA A 20 -4.81 -4.32 -1.68
N HIS A 21 -5.75 -5.24 -1.82
CA HIS A 21 -7.17 -4.90 -1.91
C HIS A 21 -7.66 -4.20 -0.63
N ASN A 22 -7.30 -4.72 0.51
CA ASN A 22 -7.67 -4.12 1.80
C ASN A 22 -7.05 -2.74 1.96
N LEU A 23 -5.79 -2.61 1.58
CA LEU A 23 -5.08 -1.34 1.67
C LEU A 23 -5.66 -0.29 0.72
N LYS A 24 -6.09 -0.72 -0.46
CA LYS A 24 -6.77 0.17 -1.41
C LYS A 24 -8.03 0.77 -0.80
N GLY A 25 -8.85 -0.06 -0.17
CA GLY A 25 -10.05 0.41 0.52
C GLY A 25 -9.73 1.39 1.63
N SER A 26 -8.74 1.07 2.46
CA SER A 26 -8.31 1.95 3.55
C SER A 26 -7.78 3.28 3.03
N SER A 27 -7.01 3.24 1.94
CA SER A 27 -6.44 4.45 1.33
C SER A 27 -7.52 5.36 0.78
N ASN A 28 -8.57 4.79 0.18
CA ASN A 28 -9.71 5.56 -0.29
C ASN A 28 -10.44 6.24 0.87
N ASN A 29 -10.59 5.54 1.98
CA ASN A 29 -11.24 6.11 3.16
C ASN A 29 -10.43 7.26 3.76
N LEU A 30 -9.10 7.19 3.68
CA LEU A 30 -8.22 8.26 4.15
C LEU A 30 -8.10 9.42 3.18
N GLY A 31 -8.65 9.29 1.98
CA GLY A 31 -8.48 10.30 0.95
C GLY A 31 -7.06 10.37 0.41
N ALA A 32 -6.39 9.22 0.29
CA ALA A 32 -5.02 9.13 -0.18
C ALA A 32 -4.98 8.49 -1.59
N PRO A 33 -5.24 9.26 -2.66
CA PRO A 33 -5.38 8.71 -4.00
C PRO A 33 -4.12 8.02 -4.54
N THR A 34 -2.94 8.54 -4.21
CA THR A 34 -1.69 7.93 -4.67
C THR A 34 -1.49 6.56 -4.04
N MET A 35 -1.76 6.43 -2.74
CA MET A 35 -1.71 5.14 -2.05
C MET A 35 -2.73 4.15 -2.64
N ALA A 36 -3.94 4.64 -2.93
CA ALA A 36 -4.98 3.80 -3.52
C ALA A 36 -4.55 3.30 -4.90
N ALA A 37 -3.94 4.16 -5.72
CA ALA A 37 -3.48 3.78 -7.05
C ALA A 37 -2.36 2.73 -6.98
N LEU A 38 -1.39 2.92 -6.09
CA LEU A 38 -0.30 1.96 -5.90
C LEU A 38 -0.83 0.62 -5.39
N SER A 39 -1.78 0.66 -4.48
CA SER A 39 -2.41 -0.56 -3.95
C SER A 39 -3.16 -1.30 -5.05
N ALA A 40 -3.85 -0.58 -5.93
CA ALA A 40 -4.55 -1.18 -7.07
C ALA A 40 -3.58 -1.88 -8.02
N GLU A 41 -2.42 -1.28 -8.26
CA GLU A 41 -1.38 -1.90 -9.09
C GLU A 41 -0.85 -3.19 -8.45
N LEU A 42 -0.62 -3.17 -7.13
CA LEU A 42 -0.19 -4.37 -6.41
C LEU A 42 -1.25 -5.47 -6.45
N GLU A 43 -2.51 -5.10 -6.32
CA GLU A 43 -3.62 -6.04 -6.43
C GLU A 43 -3.63 -6.72 -7.80
N THR A 44 -3.42 -5.93 -8.85
CA THR A 44 -3.36 -6.43 -10.22
C THR A 44 -2.20 -7.43 -10.40
N ILE A 45 -1.03 -7.10 -9.85
CA ILE A 45 0.13 -7.99 -9.90
C ILE A 45 -0.20 -9.33 -9.21
N GLY A 46 -0.76 -9.28 -8.01
CA GLY A 46 -1.15 -10.49 -7.29
C GLY A 46 -2.22 -11.30 -8.01
N LYS A 47 -3.13 -10.63 -8.71
CA LYS A 47 -4.20 -11.25 -9.47
C LYS A 47 -3.64 -12.07 -10.64
N HIS A 48 -2.49 -11.67 -11.20
CA HIS A 48 -1.83 -12.41 -12.28
C HIS A 48 -1.02 -13.60 -11.78
N GLY A 49 -1.03 -13.86 -10.48
CA GLY A 49 -0.34 -15.01 -9.90
C GLY A 49 1.16 -14.84 -9.75
N THR A 50 1.62 -13.60 -9.69
CA THR A 50 3.04 -13.27 -9.58
C THR A 50 3.25 -12.20 -8.50
N VAL A 51 4.52 -12.03 -8.09
CA VAL A 51 4.95 -10.90 -7.26
C VAL A 51 5.99 -10.05 -7.99
N GLU A 52 6.15 -10.29 -9.28
CA GLU A 52 7.13 -9.59 -10.11
C GLU A 52 6.76 -8.12 -10.22
N GLY A 53 7.72 -7.24 -9.95
CA GLY A 53 7.49 -5.79 -9.93
C GLY A 53 6.88 -5.26 -8.64
N ALA A 54 6.41 -6.14 -7.76
CA ALA A 54 5.79 -5.74 -6.51
C ALA A 54 6.75 -5.06 -5.51
N PRO A 55 8.01 -5.51 -5.35
CA PRO A 55 8.90 -4.87 -4.37
C PRO A 55 9.05 -3.37 -4.56
N GLU A 56 9.16 -2.93 -5.80
CA GLU A 56 9.30 -1.52 -6.12
C GLU A 56 8.04 -0.73 -5.75
N LEU A 57 6.88 -1.28 -6.04
CA LEU A 57 5.61 -0.67 -5.70
C LEU A 57 5.38 -0.62 -4.20
N VAL A 58 5.77 -1.67 -3.47
CA VAL A 58 5.66 -1.68 -2.01
C VAL A 58 6.54 -0.59 -1.40
N THR A 59 7.75 -0.40 -1.92
CA THR A 59 8.64 0.66 -1.46
C THR A 59 8.02 2.03 -1.66
N ARG A 60 7.45 2.29 -2.84
CA ARG A 60 6.76 3.54 -3.14
C ARG A 60 5.57 3.75 -2.23
N LEU A 61 4.80 2.70 -2.00
CA LEU A 61 3.63 2.74 -1.15
C LEU A 61 4.01 3.10 0.29
N GLU A 62 5.10 2.51 0.79
CA GLU A 62 5.60 2.84 2.13
C GLU A 62 6.00 4.31 2.23
N GLN A 63 6.67 4.84 1.22
CA GLN A 63 7.05 6.24 1.19
C GLN A 63 5.81 7.16 1.23
N GLU A 64 4.80 6.85 0.45
CA GLU A 64 3.55 7.60 0.46
C GLU A 64 2.82 7.48 1.80
N TYR A 65 2.83 6.30 2.40
CA TYR A 65 2.24 6.09 3.71
C TYR A 65 2.89 6.99 4.76
N GLN A 66 4.23 7.07 4.73
CA GLN A 66 4.96 7.93 5.66
C GLN A 66 4.62 9.40 5.45
N ARG A 67 4.48 9.84 4.20
CA ARG A 67 4.09 11.21 3.88
C ARG A 67 2.69 11.53 4.40
N VAL A 68 1.75 10.62 4.22
CA VAL A 68 0.38 10.78 4.70
C VAL A 68 0.37 10.87 6.23
N CYS A 69 1.12 10.00 6.90
CA CYS A 69 1.21 10.02 8.35
C CYS A 69 1.81 11.32 8.88
N GLN A 70 2.85 11.83 8.21
CA GLN A 70 3.48 13.10 8.59
C GLN A 70 2.53 14.28 8.41
N ALA A 71 1.79 14.29 7.29
CA ALA A 71 0.81 15.33 7.02
C ALA A 71 -0.29 15.35 8.08
N LEU A 72 -0.81 14.18 8.44
CA LEU A 72 -1.82 14.06 9.48
C LEU A 72 -1.29 14.50 10.85
N ALA A 73 -0.06 14.11 11.18
CA ALA A 73 0.57 14.52 12.44
C ALA A 73 0.74 16.04 12.50
N THR A 74 1.13 16.65 11.38
CA THR A 74 1.28 18.11 11.30
C THR A 74 -0.06 18.81 11.48
N GLU A 75 -1.12 18.30 10.85
CA GLU A 75 -2.45 18.87 10.99
C GLU A 75 -2.94 18.79 12.44
N ILE A 76 -2.71 17.65 13.10
CA ILE A 76 -3.10 17.47 14.50
C ILE A 76 -2.34 18.45 15.39
N ALA A 77 -1.04 18.65 15.13
CA ALA A 77 -0.22 19.59 15.89
C ALA A 77 -0.70 21.03 15.69
N ASP A 78 -1.07 21.39 14.47
CA ASP A 78 -1.56 22.73 14.15
C ASP A 78 -2.96 23.00 14.72
N ALA A 79 -3.73 21.96 14.93
CA ALA A 79 -5.10 22.07 15.43
C ALA A 79 -5.16 22.51 16.89
N LYS A 80 -4.05 22.55 17.58
CA LYS A 80 -3.96 23.05 18.96
C LYS A 80 -3.90 24.56 18.99
#